data_cc99bb6d2191ce1e17f424ae6ad3a9dd
#
_entry.id   cc99bb6d2191ce1e17f424ae6ad3a9dd
#
_cell.length_a   1.000
_cell.length_b   1.000
_cell.length_c   1.000
_cell.angle_alpha   90.00
_cell.angle_beta   90.00
_cell.angle_gamma   90.00
#
_symmetry.space_group_name_H-M   'P 1'
#
loop_
_entity.id
_entity.type
_entity.pdbx_description
1 polymer ?
#
loop_
_entity_poly.entity_id
_entity_poly.type
_entity_poly.pdbx_seq_one_letter_code
_entity_poly.pdbx_strand_id
1 'polypeptide(L)'
;XXPTKYIRWKLDNHDILTYNKTSKTTILSKWHTSARLHSLSDSDVSLIMEYKDILPGTYTCGDNTGIKYTVKLIQRHTNWFNDYQTMLMFIFTGITLFLLFLEIAYTSISVVFSTNLGILQVFGCVIAMIELCGAFLFYPSMFTLRHIIGLLMMTLPSIFLIITKVFSFWLLCKLSCAVHLIIYYQLAGYILTVLGLGLSLKECVDGTLLLSGLGTIMVSEHFGLLFLVCFPSTQRDYY
;
A
#
# COMPACT_ATOMS: atom_id res chain seq x y z
N UNK A 1 -27.34 -17.69 42.76
CA UNK A 1 -27.26 -17.19 42.47
C UNK A 1 -28.13 -16.49 42.27
N UNK A 2 -28.15 -15.72 42.48
CA UNK A 2 -28.85 -15.06 42.24
C UNK A 2 -28.88 -14.85 41.10
N PRO A 3 -29.94 -14.49 40.54
CA PRO A 3 -29.97 -14.17 39.13
C PRO A 3 -29.22 -12.86 38.81
N THR A 4 -28.48 -12.87 37.72
CA THR A 4 -27.70 -11.68 37.25
C THR A 4 -28.68 -10.55 36.96
N LYS A 5 -28.61 -9.47 37.73
CA LYS A 5 -29.48 -8.30 37.55
C LYS A 5 -28.86 -7.20 36.71
N TYR A 6 -27.54 -7.07 36.77
CA TYR A 6 -26.80 -6.00 36.08
C TYR A 6 -25.62 -6.58 35.34
N ILE A 7 -25.34 -6.05 34.16
CA ILE A 7 -24.13 -6.30 33.40
C ILE A 7 -23.47 -4.94 33.18
N ARG A 8 -22.20 -4.84 33.53
CA ARG A 8 -21.47 -3.58 33.43
C ARG A 8 -20.19 -3.78 32.63
N TRP A 9 -20.04 -3.02 31.60
CA TRP A 9 -18.82 -2.95 30.80
C TRP A 9 -18.03 -1.71 31.19
N LYS A 10 -16.73 -1.87 31.44
CA LYS A 10 -15.81 -0.80 31.80
C LYS A 10 -14.59 -0.82 30.89
N LEU A 11 -14.02 0.36 30.67
CA LEU A 11 -12.71 0.55 30.04
C LEU A 11 -11.81 1.24 31.06
N ASP A 12 -10.73 0.56 31.47
CA ASP A 12 -9.77 1.06 32.47
C ASP A 12 -10.48 1.61 33.72
N ASN A 13 -11.48 0.85 34.20
CA ASN A 13 -12.31 1.17 35.37
C ASN A 13 -13.34 2.30 35.17
N HIS A 14 -13.46 2.86 33.96
CA HIS A 14 -14.51 3.82 33.63
C HIS A 14 -15.69 3.13 32.97
N ASP A 15 -16.91 3.44 33.40
CA ASP A 15 -18.11 2.79 32.87
C ASP A 15 -18.33 3.17 31.41
N ILE A 16 -18.52 2.17 30.55
CA ILE A 16 -18.95 2.33 29.16
C ILE A 16 -20.47 2.18 29.09
N LEU A 17 -20.96 1.07 29.62
CA LEU A 17 -22.35 0.67 29.48
C LEU A 17 -22.75 -0.15 30.69
N THR A 18 -23.93 0.17 31.25
CA THR A 18 -24.57 -0.61 32.33
C THR A 18 -25.94 -1.04 31.82
N TYR A 19 -26.20 -2.33 31.87
CA TYR A 19 -27.48 -2.92 31.45
C TYR A 19 -28.16 -3.54 32.66
N ASN A 20 -29.38 -3.11 32.90
CA ASN A 20 -30.24 -3.68 33.96
C ASN A 20 -31.20 -4.68 33.30
N LYS A 21 -31.02 -5.97 33.65
CA LYS A 21 -31.85 -7.06 33.10
C LYS A 21 -33.30 -6.99 33.57
N THR A 22 -33.53 -6.48 34.82
CA THR A 22 -34.87 -6.42 35.40
C THR A 22 -35.73 -5.37 34.69
N SER A 23 -35.19 -4.19 34.49
CA SER A 23 -35.91 -3.08 33.84
C SER A 23 -35.69 -3.02 32.34
N LYS A 24 -34.78 -3.87 31.81
CA LYS A 24 -34.36 -3.87 30.39
C LYS A 24 -33.86 -2.50 29.90
N THR A 25 -33.20 -1.76 30.79
CA THR A 25 -32.68 -0.43 30.46
C THR A 25 -31.17 -0.45 30.33
N THR A 26 -30.68 0.38 29.41
CA THR A 26 -29.25 0.53 29.12
C THR A 26 -28.85 1.98 29.43
N ILE A 27 -27.81 2.13 30.24
CA ILE A 27 -27.21 3.45 30.56
C ILE A 27 -25.85 3.49 29.87
N LEU A 28 -25.65 4.46 29.00
CA LEU A 28 -24.43 4.65 28.24
C LEU A 28 -23.59 5.80 28.79
N SER A 29 -22.28 5.66 28.68
CA SER A 29 -21.34 6.75 28.95
C SER A 29 -21.47 7.83 27.86
N LYS A 30 -21.20 9.06 28.22
CA LYS A 30 -21.22 10.22 27.30
C LYS A 30 -20.18 10.05 26.17
N TRP A 31 -19.15 9.27 26.41
CA TRP A 31 -18.01 9.14 25.51
C TRP A 31 -18.11 7.93 24.56
N HIS A 32 -19.08 7.04 24.79
CA HIS A 32 -19.21 5.78 24.04
C HIS A 32 -20.66 5.63 23.55
N THR A 33 -21.11 6.58 22.75
CA THR A 33 -22.51 6.67 22.32
C THR A 33 -22.92 5.56 21.34
N SER A 34 -21.94 4.94 20.66
CA SER A 34 -22.22 3.84 19.73
C SER A 34 -22.27 2.47 20.40
N ALA A 35 -21.94 2.40 21.69
CA ALA A 35 -21.89 1.12 22.41
C ALA A 35 -23.30 0.53 22.57
N ARG A 36 -23.43 -0.75 22.27
CA ARG A 36 -24.69 -1.48 22.42
C ARG A 36 -24.40 -2.94 22.79
N LEU A 37 -25.38 -3.58 23.43
CA LEU A 37 -25.27 -4.98 23.78
C LEU A 37 -25.94 -5.83 22.71
N HIS A 38 -25.28 -6.91 22.38
CA HIS A 38 -25.85 -7.98 21.55
C HIS A 38 -26.00 -9.21 22.43
N SER A 39 -27.21 -9.68 22.55
CA SER A 39 -27.51 -10.85 23.37
C SER A 39 -27.93 -12.00 22.46
N LEU A 40 -27.09 -13.02 22.41
CA LEU A 40 -27.38 -14.26 21.69
C LEU A 40 -28.15 -15.24 22.57
N SER A 41 -28.02 -15.08 23.90
CA SER A 41 -28.73 -15.89 24.88
C SER A 41 -28.72 -15.15 26.23
N ASP A 42 -29.45 -15.62 27.19
CA ASP A 42 -29.51 -15.03 28.54
C ASP A 42 -28.13 -15.03 29.24
N SER A 43 -27.23 -15.90 28.80
CA SER A 43 -25.90 -16.01 29.41
C SER A 43 -24.79 -15.39 28.58
N ASP A 44 -25.08 -14.99 27.35
CA ASP A 44 -24.05 -14.51 26.41
C ASP A 44 -24.36 -13.08 25.97
N VAL A 45 -23.68 -12.13 26.57
CA VAL A 45 -23.88 -10.69 26.33
C VAL A 45 -22.57 -10.08 25.80
N SER A 46 -22.60 -9.68 24.57
CA SER A 46 -21.43 -9.08 23.87
C SER A 46 -21.59 -7.57 23.74
N LEU A 47 -20.47 -6.86 23.89
CA LEU A 47 -20.42 -5.41 23.64
C LEU A 47 -20.07 -5.17 22.20
N ILE A 48 -20.87 -4.36 21.51
CA ILE A 48 -20.64 -3.93 20.13
C ILE A 48 -20.47 -2.42 20.12
N MET A 49 -19.41 -1.95 19.47
CA MET A 49 -19.13 -0.52 19.28
C MET A 49 -18.66 -0.25 17.87
N GLU A 50 -18.88 0.97 17.39
CA GLU A 50 -18.29 1.40 16.12
C GLU A 50 -16.76 1.47 16.26
N TYR A 51 -16.06 1.09 15.22
CA TYR A 51 -14.59 1.00 15.23
C TYR A 51 -13.91 2.30 15.67
N LYS A 52 -14.48 3.45 15.30
CA LYS A 52 -13.94 4.76 15.66
C LYS A 52 -13.97 5.04 17.16
N ASP A 53 -14.89 4.38 17.90
CA ASP A 53 -15.08 4.60 19.35
C ASP A 53 -14.30 3.57 20.18
N ILE A 54 -13.63 2.59 19.53
CA ILE A 54 -12.86 1.57 20.23
C ILE A 54 -11.51 2.17 20.62
N LEU A 55 -11.27 2.24 21.91
CA LEU A 55 -10.00 2.74 22.44
C LEU A 55 -9.18 1.57 23.00
N PRO A 56 -7.84 1.62 22.88
CA PRO A 56 -7.01 0.61 23.53
C PRO A 56 -7.12 0.73 25.06
N GLY A 57 -7.03 -0.39 25.73
CA GLY A 57 -7.14 -0.44 27.17
C GLY A 57 -7.68 -1.77 27.65
N THR A 58 -7.98 -1.85 28.93
CA THR A 58 -8.51 -3.05 29.57
C THR A 58 -10.02 -2.97 29.67
N TYR A 59 -10.70 -3.80 28.90
CA TYR A 59 -12.17 -3.90 28.92
C TYR A 59 -12.56 -4.98 29.93
N THR A 60 -13.43 -4.63 30.87
CA THR A 60 -13.89 -5.53 31.92
C THR A 60 -15.41 -5.63 31.86
N CYS A 61 -15.90 -6.86 31.77
CA CYS A 61 -17.33 -7.16 31.91
C CYS A 61 -17.54 -7.79 33.26
N GLY A 62 -18.40 -7.22 34.06
CA GLY A 62 -18.74 -7.72 35.39
C GLY A 62 -20.24 -7.80 35.59
N ASP A 63 -20.65 -8.69 36.46
CA ASP A 63 -22.03 -8.79 36.88
C ASP A 63 -22.13 -8.61 38.40
N ASN A 64 -23.35 -8.60 38.93
CA ASN A 64 -23.59 -8.45 40.36
C ASN A 64 -23.25 -9.72 41.16
N THR A 65 -22.87 -10.80 40.49
CA THR A 65 -22.45 -12.05 41.20
C THR A 65 -20.93 -12.08 41.45
N GLY A 66 -20.20 -11.05 40.96
CA GLY A 66 -18.77 -10.95 41.16
C GLY A 66 -17.92 -11.59 40.05
N ILE A 67 -18.56 -12.24 39.09
CA ILE A 67 -17.85 -12.81 37.94
C ILE A 67 -17.36 -11.67 37.03
N LYS A 68 -16.08 -11.67 36.71
CA LYS A 68 -15.47 -10.67 35.86
C LYS A 68 -14.71 -11.32 34.70
N TYR A 69 -14.92 -10.82 33.52
CA TYR A 69 -14.16 -11.18 32.33
C TYR A 69 -13.37 -9.97 31.89
N THR A 70 -12.10 -10.16 31.62
CA THR A 70 -11.19 -9.07 31.24
C THR A 70 -10.59 -9.34 29.89
N VAL A 71 -10.67 -8.37 28.98
CA VAL A 71 -10.05 -8.39 27.65
C VAL A 71 -9.18 -7.17 27.52
N LYS A 72 -7.90 -7.39 27.28
CA LYS A 72 -6.96 -6.28 27.06
C LYS A 72 -6.82 -6.05 25.56
N LEU A 73 -7.31 -4.90 25.11
CA LEU A 73 -7.15 -4.48 23.73
C LEU A 73 -5.87 -3.67 23.62
N ILE A 74 -4.91 -4.22 22.90
CA ILE A 74 -3.64 -3.55 22.64
C ILE A 74 -3.74 -2.98 21.23
N GLN A 75 -3.55 -1.67 21.12
CA GLN A 75 -3.41 -1.05 19.80
C GLN A 75 -2.03 -1.45 19.28
N ARG A 76 -1.98 -2.55 18.55
CA ARG A 76 -0.83 -2.81 17.71
C ARG A 76 -0.91 -1.82 16.56
N HIS A 77 0.11 -1.03 16.40
CA HIS A 77 0.35 -0.36 15.14
C HIS A 77 0.62 -1.48 14.15
N THR A 78 -0.45 -2.00 13.55
CA THR A 78 -0.30 -2.96 12.48
C THR A 78 0.28 -2.20 11.30
N ASN A 79 1.52 -2.47 10.98
CA ASN A 79 2.10 -2.06 9.72
C ASN A 79 1.19 -2.56 8.61
N TRP A 80 0.92 -1.72 7.62
CA TRP A 80 0.08 -2.06 6.47
C TRP A 80 0.63 -3.30 5.76
N PHE A 81 1.94 -3.32 5.57
CA PHE A 81 2.67 -4.47 5.03
C PHE A 81 3.67 -4.93 6.09
N ASN A 82 4.10 -6.18 6.02
CA ASN A 82 5.14 -6.64 6.94
C ASN A 82 6.49 -6.01 6.57
N ASP A 83 7.47 -6.07 7.46
CA ASP A 83 8.76 -5.41 7.28
C ASP A 83 9.49 -5.90 6.04
N TYR A 84 9.39 -7.21 5.75
CA TYR A 84 10.02 -7.82 4.58
C TYR A 84 9.43 -7.28 3.29
N GLN A 85 8.09 -7.21 3.22
CA GLN A 85 7.38 -6.68 2.05
C GLN A 85 7.69 -5.19 1.83
N THR A 86 7.71 -4.40 2.88
CA THR A 86 8.04 -2.98 2.81
C THR A 86 9.46 -2.78 2.29
N MET A 87 10.42 -3.56 2.80
CA MET A 87 11.81 -3.52 2.36
C MET A 87 11.92 -3.86 0.87
N LEU A 88 11.21 -4.90 0.41
CA LEU A 88 11.23 -5.30 -1.00
C LEU A 88 10.62 -4.21 -1.90
N MET A 89 9.56 -3.54 -1.46
CA MET A 89 8.97 -2.43 -2.20
C MET A 89 9.99 -1.32 -2.44
N PHE A 90 10.73 -0.93 -1.39
CA PHE A 90 11.78 0.08 -1.50
C PHE A 90 12.92 -0.38 -2.40
N ILE A 91 13.36 -1.64 -2.27
CA ILE A 91 14.44 -2.20 -3.09
C ILE A 91 14.03 -2.23 -4.57
N PHE A 92 12.85 -2.74 -4.88
CA PHE A 92 12.37 -2.84 -6.26
C PHE A 92 12.23 -1.45 -6.91
N THR A 93 11.65 -0.50 -6.16
CA THR A 93 11.50 0.88 -6.64
C THR A 93 12.86 1.56 -6.82
N GLY A 94 13.77 1.38 -5.87
CA GLY A 94 15.12 1.95 -5.93
C GLY A 94 15.91 1.43 -7.12
N ILE A 95 15.89 0.11 -7.35
CA ILE A 95 16.59 -0.52 -8.49
C ILE A 95 15.96 -0.03 -9.80
N THR A 96 14.63 0.04 -9.87
CA THR A 96 13.90 0.52 -11.06
C THR A 96 14.32 1.96 -11.40
N LEU A 97 14.38 2.84 -10.42
CA LEU A 97 14.81 4.23 -10.63
C LEU A 97 16.28 4.32 -11.03
N PHE A 98 17.13 3.48 -10.45
CA PHE A 98 18.55 3.41 -10.85
C PHE A 98 18.68 2.98 -12.31
N LEU A 99 17.92 1.98 -12.72
CA LEU A 99 17.91 1.51 -14.11
C LEU A 99 17.38 2.58 -15.06
N LEU A 100 16.37 3.34 -14.64
CA LEU A 100 15.88 4.50 -15.42
C LEU A 100 16.98 5.54 -15.59
N PHE A 101 17.71 5.83 -14.52
CA PHE A 101 18.84 6.77 -14.58
C PHE A 101 19.88 6.29 -15.58
N LEU A 102 20.25 5.00 -15.53
CA LEU A 102 21.22 4.43 -16.47
C LEU A 102 20.72 4.49 -17.91
N GLU A 103 19.43 4.22 -18.14
CA GLU A 103 18.81 4.29 -19.46
C GLU A 103 18.89 5.70 -20.03
N ILE A 104 18.55 6.71 -19.24
CA ILE A 104 18.60 8.11 -19.65
C ILE A 104 20.06 8.54 -19.89
N ALA A 105 20.97 8.13 -19.01
CA ALA A 105 22.40 8.44 -19.15
C ALA A 105 22.97 7.87 -20.44
N TYR A 106 22.66 6.59 -20.73
CA TYR A 106 23.12 5.94 -21.96
C TYR A 106 22.56 6.65 -23.21
N THR A 107 21.26 6.98 -23.19
CA THR A 107 20.61 7.70 -24.28
C THR A 107 21.25 9.08 -24.47
N SER A 108 21.54 9.77 -23.37
CA SER A 108 22.16 11.11 -23.41
C SER A 108 23.57 11.08 -24.01
N ILE A 109 24.35 10.02 -23.73
CA ILE A 109 25.68 9.86 -24.29
C ILE A 109 25.61 9.49 -25.79
N SER A 110 24.64 8.65 -26.16
CA SER A 110 24.53 8.09 -27.51
C SER A 110 23.89 9.02 -28.51
N VAL A 111 23.04 9.96 -28.07
CA VAL A 111 22.34 10.91 -28.94
C VAL A 111 23.01 12.26 -28.80
N VAL A 112 23.51 12.80 -29.92
CA VAL A 112 24.19 14.10 -29.96
C VAL A 112 23.20 15.14 -30.47
N PHE A 113 22.93 16.14 -29.63
CA PHE A 113 22.14 17.34 -29.96
C PHE A 113 20.72 17.06 -30.50
N SER A 114 19.84 16.67 -29.57
CA SER A 114 18.39 16.60 -29.84
C SER A 114 17.62 17.35 -28.76
N THR A 115 16.66 18.19 -29.17
CA THR A 115 15.73 18.85 -28.23
C THR A 115 14.89 17.81 -27.50
N ASN A 116 14.61 16.69 -28.13
CA ASN A 116 13.84 15.58 -27.54
C ASN A 116 14.59 14.93 -26.37
N LEU A 117 15.91 14.99 -26.37
CA LEU A 117 16.73 14.48 -25.26
C LEU A 117 16.49 15.26 -23.97
N GLY A 118 16.36 16.59 -24.07
CA GLY A 118 16.05 17.43 -22.92
C GLY A 118 14.69 17.09 -22.31
N ILE A 119 13.69 16.83 -23.17
CA ILE A 119 12.36 16.40 -22.74
C ILE A 119 12.45 15.07 -21.96
N LEU A 120 13.22 14.11 -22.47
CA LEU A 120 13.43 12.81 -21.83
C LEU A 120 14.08 12.97 -20.45
N GLN A 121 15.11 13.81 -20.35
CA GLN A 121 15.83 14.06 -19.11
C GLN A 121 14.91 14.69 -18.05
N VAL A 122 14.14 15.73 -18.42
CA VAL A 122 13.22 16.40 -17.51
C VAL A 122 12.12 15.44 -17.06
N PHE A 123 11.55 14.69 -17.98
CA PHE A 123 10.48 13.73 -17.70
C PHE A 123 10.96 12.64 -16.71
N GLY A 124 12.16 12.11 -16.94
CA GLY A 124 12.76 11.12 -16.04
C GLY A 124 13.03 11.68 -14.65
N CYS A 125 13.52 12.92 -14.56
CA CYS A 125 13.76 13.59 -13.29
C CYS A 125 12.44 13.79 -12.51
N VAL A 126 11.37 14.19 -13.20
CA VAL A 126 10.05 14.39 -12.58
C VAL A 126 9.53 13.06 -12.02
N ILE A 127 9.62 11.98 -12.79
CA ILE A 127 9.20 10.64 -12.34
C ILE A 127 9.99 10.24 -11.08
N ALA A 128 11.31 10.39 -11.12
CA ALA A 128 12.19 10.03 -10.01
C ALA A 128 11.85 10.84 -8.75
N MET A 129 11.62 12.13 -8.89
CA MET A 129 11.25 13.00 -7.76
C MET A 129 9.93 12.58 -7.13
N ILE A 130 8.92 12.31 -7.96
CA ILE A 130 7.60 11.88 -7.46
C ILE A 130 7.72 10.56 -6.70
N GLU A 131 8.42 9.58 -7.27
CA GLU A 131 8.56 8.26 -6.65
C GLU A 131 9.40 8.31 -5.37
N LEU A 132 10.46 9.12 -5.33
CA LEU A 132 11.27 9.28 -4.12
C LEU A 132 10.51 10.00 -3.01
N CYS A 133 9.74 11.03 -3.35
CA CYS A 133 8.86 11.69 -2.38
C CYS A 133 7.80 10.71 -1.86
N GLY A 134 7.25 9.89 -2.75
CA GLY A 134 6.31 8.84 -2.37
C GLY A 134 6.91 7.83 -1.41
N ALA A 135 8.13 7.38 -1.68
CA ALA A 135 8.85 6.45 -0.80
C ALA A 135 9.08 7.05 0.59
N PHE A 136 9.44 8.33 0.63
CA PHE A 136 9.64 9.05 1.89
C PHE A 136 8.34 9.14 2.69
N LEU A 137 7.22 9.44 2.02
CA LEU A 137 5.91 9.52 2.67
C LEU A 137 5.39 8.14 3.10
N PHE A 138 5.72 7.10 2.36
CA PHE A 138 5.27 5.73 2.63
C PHE A 138 5.90 5.14 3.88
N TYR A 139 7.14 5.47 4.18
CA TYR A 139 7.84 4.95 5.37
C TYR A 139 7.19 5.53 6.64
N PRO A 140 6.90 4.73 7.67
CA PRO A 140 7.17 3.29 7.90
C PRO A 140 6.06 2.30 7.50
N SER A 141 5.23 2.58 6.52
CA SER A 141 4.21 1.70 5.94
C SER A 141 3.06 1.35 6.88
N MET A 142 2.51 2.36 7.52
CA MET A 142 1.28 2.24 8.31
C MET A 142 0.06 2.49 7.43
N PHE A 143 -1.12 2.10 7.90
CA PHE A 143 -2.36 2.35 7.16
C PHE A 143 -2.93 3.71 7.58
N THR A 144 -2.31 4.78 7.11
CA THR A 144 -2.74 6.15 7.30
C THR A 144 -2.77 6.88 5.97
N LEU A 145 -3.46 8.00 5.89
CA LEU A 145 -3.60 8.77 4.65
C LEU A 145 -2.23 9.15 4.06
N ARG A 146 -1.30 9.57 4.91
CA ARG A 146 0.07 9.94 4.48
C ARG A 146 0.76 8.77 3.77
N HIS A 147 0.70 7.57 4.39
CA HIS A 147 1.38 6.39 3.87
C HIS A 147 0.68 5.84 2.62
N ILE A 148 -0.65 5.97 2.54
CA ILE A 148 -1.42 5.59 1.35
C ILE A 148 -1.02 6.49 0.17
N ILE A 149 -0.98 7.80 0.37
CA ILE A 149 -0.56 8.77 -0.66
C ILE A 149 0.89 8.46 -1.08
N GLY A 150 1.76 8.15 -0.13
CA GLY A 150 3.15 7.80 -0.41
C GLY A 150 3.26 6.57 -1.30
N LEU A 151 2.50 5.52 -1.01
CA LEU A 151 2.50 4.29 -1.83
C LEU A 151 1.95 4.57 -3.23
N LEU A 152 0.89 5.36 -3.34
CA LEU A 152 0.34 5.76 -4.65
C LEU A 152 1.38 6.52 -5.47
N MET A 153 2.09 7.46 -4.86
CA MET A 153 3.15 8.25 -5.51
C MET A 153 4.36 7.39 -5.90
N MET A 154 4.62 6.32 -5.14
CA MET A 154 5.75 5.42 -5.38
C MET A 154 5.45 4.43 -6.52
N THR A 155 4.18 4.07 -6.73
CA THR A 155 3.80 3.00 -7.65
C THR A 155 3.13 3.48 -8.94
N LEU A 156 2.18 4.41 -8.88
CA LEU A 156 1.40 4.81 -10.04
C LEU A 156 2.22 5.48 -11.15
N PRO A 157 3.26 6.31 -10.85
CA PRO A 157 4.06 6.90 -11.93
C PRO A 157 4.85 5.91 -12.76
N SER A 158 4.90 4.64 -12.37
CA SER A 158 5.60 3.59 -13.13
C SER A 158 5.05 3.41 -14.55
N ILE A 159 3.82 3.86 -14.83
CA ILE A 159 3.29 3.86 -16.21
C ILE A 159 4.16 4.74 -17.13
N PHE A 160 4.71 5.82 -16.59
CA PHE A 160 5.55 6.74 -17.36
C PHE A 160 6.93 6.15 -17.66
N LEU A 161 7.36 5.10 -16.93
CA LEU A 161 8.59 4.36 -17.28
C LEU A 161 8.46 3.68 -18.65
N ILE A 162 7.26 3.21 -18.97
CA ILE A 162 6.98 2.60 -20.29
C ILE A 162 7.13 3.66 -21.38
N ILE A 163 6.59 4.85 -21.16
CA ILE A 163 6.69 5.98 -22.10
C ILE A 163 8.17 6.37 -22.29
N THR A 164 8.92 6.47 -21.20
CA THR A 164 10.36 6.78 -21.22
C THR A 164 11.13 5.74 -22.02
N LYS A 165 10.82 4.47 -21.82
CA LYS A 165 11.45 3.35 -22.52
C LYS A 165 11.18 3.41 -24.03
N VAL A 166 9.93 3.59 -24.44
CA VAL A 166 9.55 3.72 -25.84
C VAL A 166 10.30 4.90 -26.48
N PHE A 167 10.36 6.02 -25.79
CA PHE A 167 11.01 7.23 -26.26
C PHE A 167 12.52 7.03 -26.43
N SER A 168 13.19 6.36 -25.46
CA SER A 168 14.61 6.06 -25.51
C SER A 168 14.95 5.15 -26.70
N PHE A 169 14.17 4.10 -26.90
CA PHE A 169 14.37 3.19 -28.03
C PHE A 169 14.09 3.88 -29.37
N TRP A 170 13.09 4.76 -29.39
CA TRP A 170 12.78 5.55 -30.60
C TRP A 170 13.92 6.49 -30.95
N LEU A 171 14.49 7.21 -29.98
CA LEU A 171 15.61 8.15 -30.19
C LEU A 171 16.86 7.43 -30.73
N LEU A 172 17.10 6.20 -30.27
CA LEU A 172 18.26 5.40 -30.68
C LEU A 172 17.98 4.53 -31.89
N CYS A 173 16.77 4.60 -32.48
CA CYS A 173 16.33 3.80 -33.63
C CYS A 173 16.51 2.29 -33.38
N LYS A 174 16.15 1.85 -32.14
CA LYS A 174 16.31 0.46 -31.70
C LYS A 174 14.99 -0.25 -31.44
N LEU A 175 13.87 0.32 -31.88
CA LEU A 175 12.56 -0.34 -31.71
C LEU A 175 12.52 -1.61 -32.57
N SER A 176 12.25 -2.74 -31.92
CA SER A 176 12.18 -4.05 -32.57
C SER A 176 11.05 -4.87 -31.94
N CYS A 177 10.74 -6.05 -32.49
CA CYS A 177 9.72 -6.94 -31.94
C CYS A 177 10.06 -7.36 -30.51
N ALA A 178 11.34 -7.62 -30.22
CA ALA A 178 11.79 -7.99 -28.87
C ALA A 178 11.53 -6.87 -27.87
N VAL A 179 11.75 -5.61 -28.27
CA VAL A 179 11.49 -4.44 -27.45
C VAL A 179 10.00 -4.31 -27.16
N HIS A 180 9.15 -4.56 -28.16
CA HIS A 180 7.69 -4.53 -27.96
C HIS A 180 7.24 -5.60 -26.95
N LEU A 181 7.84 -6.78 -26.97
CA LEU A 181 7.57 -7.84 -26.00
C LEU A 181 7.94 -7.38 -24.58
N ILE A 182 9.10 -6.73 -24.42
CA ILE A 182 9.54 -6.18 -23.13
C ILE A 182 8.54 -5.13 -22.65
N ILE A 183 8.07 -4.26 -23.54
CA ILE A 183 7.08 -3.21 -23.23
C ILE A 183 5.76 -3.83 -22.75
N TYR A 184 5.28 -4.87 -23.45
CA TYR A 184 4.04 -5.57 -23.07
C TYR A 184 4.20 -6.27 -21.71
N TYR A 185 5.35 -6.87 -21.46
CA TYR A 185 5.66 -7.52 -20.18
C TYR A 185 5.66 -6.51 -19.04
N GLN A 186 6.23 -5.33 -19.28
CA GLN A 186 6.25 -4.24 -18.30
C GLN A 186 4.83 -3.70 -18.05
N LEU A 187 4.02 -3.59 -19.10
CA LEU A 187 2.62 -3.17 -18.97
C LEU A 187 1.83 -4.18 -18.12
N ALA A 188 2.06 -5.48 -18.34
CA ALA A 188 1.45 -6.53 -17.51
C ALA A 188 1.86 -6.39 -16.05
N GLY A 189 3.12 -6.10 -15.79
CA GLY A 189 3.63 -5.84 -14.43
C GLY A 189 2.95 -4.63 -13.80
N TYR A 190 2.74 -3.57 -14.55
CA TYR A 190 2.05 -2.37 -14.09
C TYR A 190 0.58 -2.70 -13.73
N ILE A 191 -0.10 -3.48 -14.58
CA ILE A 191 -1.48 -3.91 -14.30
C ILE A 191 -1.54 -4.71 -12.99
N LEU A 192 -0.59 -5.64 -12.77
CA LEU A 192 -0.48 -6.39 -11.51
C LEU A 192 -0.27 -5.46 -10.33
N THR A 193 0.57 -4.43 -10.49
CA THR A 193 0.85 -3.44 -9.44
C THR A 193 -0.43 -2.68 -9.06
N VAL A 194 -1.19 -2.21 -10.05
CA VAL A 194 -2.43 -1.47 -9.82
C VAL A 194 -3.49 -2.37 -9.17
N LEU A 195 -3.61 -3.62 -9.61
CA LEU A 195 -4.55 -4.58 -9.02
C LEU A 195 -4.16 -4.89 -7.57
N GLY A 196 -2.88 -5.12 -7.31
CA GLY A 196 -2.38 -5.37 -5.97
C GLY A 196 -2.58 -4.18 -5.04
N LEU A 197 -2.37 -2.98 -5.56
CA LEU A 197 -2.59 -1.74 -4.82
C LEU A 197 -4.08 -1.58 -4.46
N GLY A 198 -4.98 -1.82 -5.41
CA GLY A 198 -6.41 -1.75 -5.18
C GLY A 198 -6.89 -2.74 -4.13
N LEU A 199 -6.39 -3.98 -4.20
CA LEU A 199 -6.72 -5.01 -3.21
C LEU A 199 -6.17 -4.66 -1.82
N SER A 200 -4.96 -4.10 -1.76
CA SER A 200 -4.36 -3.69 -0.49
C SER A 200 -5.09 -2.52 0.18
N LEU A 201 -5.74 -1.69 -0.61
CA LEU A 201 -6.55 -0.57 -0.11
C LEU A 201 -7.94 -1.03 0.36
N LYS A 202 -8.54 -2.00 -0.33
CA LYS A 202 -9.90 -2.46 -0.07
C LYS A 202 -9.95 -3.51 1.03
N GLU A 203 -9.04 -4.46 0.99
CA GLU A 203 -8.98 -5.59 1.92
C GLU A 203 -7.58 -5.67 2.53
N CYS A 204 -7.47 -6.20 3.74
CA CYS A 204 -6.17 -6.39 4.37
C CYS A 204 -5.48 -7.62 3.77
N VAL A 205 -5.21 -7.56 2.48
CA VAL A 205 -4.51 -8.61 1.74
C VAL A 205 -3.01 -8.36 1.83
N ASP A 206 -2.22 -9.42 1.87
CA ASP A 206 -0.77 -9.26 1.87
C ASP A 206 -0.30 -8.63 0.55
N GLY A 207 0.89 -8.05 0.58
CA GLY A 207 1.42 -7.29 -0.56
C GLY A 207 2.03 -8.13 -1.68
N THR A 208 1.73 -9.42 -1.75
CA THR A 208 2.37 -10.34 -2.72
C THR A 208 2.08 -9.93 -4.16
N LEU A 209 0.84 -9.60 -4.48
CA LEU A 209 0.47 -9.20 -5.84
C LEU A 209 1.13 -7.88 -6.23
N LEU A 210 1.14 -6.92 -5.32
CA LEU A 210 1.81 -5.62 -5.52
C LEU A 210 3.31 -5.82 -5.75
N LEU A 211 3.96 -6.65 -4.94
CA LEU A 211 5.38 -6.98 -5.07
C LEU A 211 5.67 -7.71 -6.38
N SER A 212 4.80 -8.60 -6.80
CA SER A 212 4.94 -9.31 -8.09
C SER A 212 4.92 -8.32 -9.24
N GLY A 213 4.02 -7.34 -9.20
CA GLY A 213 3.95 -6.28 -10.21
C GLY A 213 5.20 -5.41 -10.23
N LEU A 214 5.66 -4.96 -9.06
CA LEU A 214 6.86 -4.11 -8.94
C LEU A 214 8.11 -4.88 -9.38
N GLY A 215 8.22 -6.16 -9.03
CA GLY A 215 9.32 -7.02 -9.46
C GLY A 215 9.33 -7.23 -10.98
N THR A 216 8.16 -7.41 -11.57
CA THR A 216 8.02 -7.54 -13.02
C THR A 216 8.47 -6.26 -13.74
N ILE A 217 8.09 -5.09 -13.21
CA ILE A 217 8.54 -3.79 -13.76
C ILE A 217 10.06 -3.68 -13.67
N MET A 218 10.65 -4.05 -12.51
CA MET A 218 12.10 -4.01 -12.30
C MET A 218 12.84 -4.91 -13.31
N VAL A 219 12.36 -6.13 -13.49
CA VAL A 219 12.95 -7.10 -14.44
C VAL A 219 12.83 -6.56 -15.86
N SER A 220 11.69 -5.99 -16.23
CA SER A 220 11.46 -5.37 -17.55
C SER A 220 12.41 -4.21 -17.80
N GLU A 221 12.65 -3.37 -16.81
CA GLU A 221 13.60 -2.24 -16.89
C GLU A 221 15.02 -2.79 -17.10
N HIS A 222 15.38 -3.85 -16.40
CA HIS A 222 16.69 -4.47 -16.53
C HIS A 222 16.91 -5.02 -17.96
N PHE A 223 15.95 -5.79 -18.48
CA PHE A 223 16.05 -6.32 -19.84
C PHE A 223 16.01 -5.19 -20.88
N GLY A 224 15.19 -4.17 -20.63
CA GLY A 224 15.15 -2.99 -21.51
C GLY A 224 16.50 -2.32 -21.63
N LEU A 225 17.18 -2.13 -20.50
CA LEU A 225 18.52 -1.53 -20.48
C LEU A 225 19.52 -2.41 -21.22
N LEU A 226 19.49 -3.74 -21.01
CA LEU A 226 20.37 -4.67 -21.70
C LEU A 226 20.17 -4.60 -23.21
N PHE A 227 18.93 -4.59 -23.69
CA PHE A 227 18.63 -4.46 -25.12
C PHE A 227 19.08 -3.12 -25.68
N LEU A 228 18.89 -2.04 -24.90
CA LEU A 228 19.28 -0.69 -25.32
C LEU A 228 20.80 -0.59 -25.52
N VAL A 229 21.57 -1.19 -24.61
CA VAL A 229 23.04 -1.11 -24.61
C VAL A 229 23.67 -2.13 -25.60
N CYS A 230 23.15 -3.36 -25.61
CA CYS A 230 23.82 -4.49 -26.29
C CYS A 230 23.42 -4.70 -27.75
N PHE A 231 22.23 -4.25 -28.14
CA PHE A 231 21.73 -4.51 -29.51
C PHE A 231 21.96 -3.32 -30.42
N PRO A 232 22.35 -3.55 -31.68
CA PRO A 232 22.63 -2.48 -32.61
C PRO A 232 21.37 -1.77 -33.07
N SER A 233 21.51 -0.50 -33.47
CA SER A 233 20.43 0.26 -34.06
C SER A 233 19.99 -0.38 -35.37
N THR A 234 18.65 -0.41 -35.59
CA THR A 234 18.11 -0.79 -36.90
C THR A 234 18.44 0.34 -37.88
N GLN A 235 19.43 0.15 -38.70
CA GLN A 235 19.69 1.07 -39.80
C GLN A 235 18.50 0.98 -40.76
N ARG A 236 17.77 2.07 -40.87
CA ARG A 236 16.90 2.27 -42.03
C ARG A 236 17.83 2.59 -43.20
N ASP A 237 18.02 1.63 -44.03
CA ASP A 237 18.67 1.89 -45.32
C ASP A 237 17.69 2.75 -46.12
N TYR A 238 17.92 4.04 -46.09
CA TYR A 238 17.23 4.97 -46.98
C TYR A 238 17.97 4.83 -48.34
N TYR A 239 17.40 4.11 -49.26
CA TYR A 239 17.67 4.24 -50.68
C TYR A 239 16.69 5.23 -51.27
#